data_d5ebd2a0091c4f1a18a1a45b11fb5a45
#
_entry.id   d5ebd2a0091c4f1a18a1a45b11fb5a45
#
_cell.length_a   1.000
_cell.length_b   1.000
_cell.length_c   1.000
_cell.angle_alpha   90.00
_cell.angle_beta   90.00
_cell.angle_gamma   90.00
#
_symmetry.space_group_name_H-M   'P 1'
#
loop_
_entity.id
_entity.type
_entity.pdbx_description
1 polymer ?
#
loop_
_entity_poly.entity_id
_entity_poly.type
_entity_poly.pdbx_seq_one_letter_code
_entity_poly.pdbx_strand_id
1 'polypeptide(L)'
;GVIDLTLPDGEGTELIEELREANPDFAALVLTASLDRTEHARAVEAGAAGVLHKSTDVDAILDATRRLGEGETLLSEDELIALLRLAGRNREEAVEARASIEQITPREKEVLQKLAEGLSNKEIAARLHMSVDTERTHMMNILNKLGVHSRLQALVFAARHGLVEIR
;
A
#
# COMPACT_ATOMS: atom_id res chain seq x y z
N GLY A 1 7.38 8.31 6.94
CA GLY A 1 8.66 8.09 7.65
C GLY A 1 9.50 7.02 6.99
N VAL A 2 10.80 6.99 7.32
CA VAL A 2 11.74 5.96 6.84
C VAL A 2 12.07 5.04 8.00
N ILE A 3 11.90 3.72 7.81
CA ILE A 3 12.07 2.70 8.86
C ILE A 3 13.03 1.62 8.37
N ASP A 4 13.96 1.22 9.23
CA ASP A 4 14.79 0.03 9.03
C ASP A 4 14.01 -1.23 9.45
N LEU A 5 14.04 -2.29 8.64
CA LEU A 5 13.43 -3.56 9.04
C LEU A 5 14.15 -4.22 10.21
N THR A 6 15.46 -4.05 10.31
CA THR A 6 16.27 -4.64 11.36
C THR A 6 16.64 -3.57 12.38
N LEU A 7 15.92 -3.52 13.49
CA LEU A 7 16.21 -2.62 14.60
C LEU A 7 16.98 -3.38 15.71
N PRO A 8 17.81 -2.68 16.50
CA PRO A 8 18.53 -3.29 17.61
C PRO A 8 17.61 -3.90 18.68
N ASP A 9 16.41 -3.35 18.83
CA ASP A 9 15.49 -3.62 19.94
C ASP A 9 14.19 -4.32 19.49
N GLY A 10 14.07 -4.71 18.20
CA GLY A 10 12.86 -5.34 17.68
C GLY A 10 12.80 -5.42 16.16
N GLU A 11 11.66 -5.80 15.62
CA GLU A 11 11.41 -5.83 14.18
C GLU A 11 10.78 -4.52 13.71
N GLY A 12 11.27 -3.98 12.61
CA GLY A 12 10.71 -2.76 12.01
C GLY A 12 9.24 -2.89 11.59
N THR A 13 8.76 -4.11 11.37
CA THR A 13 7.35 -4.41 11.08
C THR A 13 6.44 -4.06 12.25
N GLU A 14 6.83 -4.40 13.49
CA GLU A 14 6.07 -4.06 14.70
C GLU A 14 5.99 -2.54 14.87
N LEU A 15 7.10 -1.84 14.64
CA LEU A 15 7.12 -0.37 14.70
C LEU A 15 6.20 0.28 13.65
N ILE A 16 6.08 -0.31 12.47
CA ILE A 16 5.17 0.19 11.43
C ILE A 16 3.73 0.10 11.92
N GLU A 17 3.34 -1.03 12.51
CA GLU A 17 2.00 -1.25 13.05
C GLU A 17 1.68 -0.23 14.16
N GLU A 18 2.57 -0.07 15.15
CA GLU A 18 2.40 0.90 16.24
C GLU A 18 2.26 2.35 15.76
N LEU A 19 3.12 2.78 14.82
CA LEU A 19 3.08 4.14 14.29
C LEU A 19 1.79 4.41 13.50
N ARG A 20 1.24 3.40 12.87
CA ARG A 20 -0.02 3.51 12.12
C ARG A 20 -1.24 3.49 13.01
N GLU A 21 -1.22 2.73 14.10
CA GLU A 21 -2.26 2.82 15.14
C GLU A 21 -2.32 4.24 15.72
N ALA A 22 -1.16 4.86 15.93
CA ALA A 22 -1.06 6.23 16.43
C ALA A 22 -1.43 7.29 15.38
N ASN A 23 -1.14 7.04 14.11
CA ASN A 23 -1.44 7.94 12.99
C ASN A 23 -1.79 7.14 11.72
N PRO A 24 -3.09 6.97 11.39
CA PRO A 24 -3.55 6.23 10.22
C PRO A 24 -3.02 6.76 8.88
N ASP A 25 -2.65 8.04 8.80
CA ASP A 25 -2.08 8.66 7.59
C ASP A 25 -0.56 8.44 7.48
N PHE A 26 0.05 7.72 8.42
CA PHE A 26 1.48 7.46 8.41
C PHE A 26 1.89 6.57 7.24
N ALA A 27 2.73 7.08 6.34
CA ALA A 27 3.33 6.34 5.24
C ALA A 27 4.75 5.91 5.62
N ALA A 28 4.99 4.60 5.72
CA ALA A 28 6.28 4.00 6.03
C ALA A 28 7.02 3.63 4.74
N LEU A 29 8.21 4.21 4.53
CA LEU A 29 9.19 3.73 3.58
C LEU A 29 10.18 2.82 4.32
N VAL A 30 10.21 1.56 3.95
CA VAL A 30 11.09 0.58 4.58
C VAL A 30 12.41 0.50 3.85
N LEU A 31 13.52 0.49 4.60
CA LEU A 31 14.86 0.20 4.09
C LEU A 31 15.30 -1.18 4.58
N THR A 32 15.70 -2.06 3.67
CA THR A 32 16.23 -3.39 4.01
C THR A 32 17.57 -3.66 3.33
N ALA A 33 18.42 -4.45 3.99
CA ALA A 33 19.64 -4.98 3.38
C ALA A 33 19.39 -6.32 2.67
N SER A 34 18.19 -6.90 2.80
CA SER A 34 17.81 -8.16 2.22
C SER A 34 17.21 -8.00 0.84
N LEU A 35 17.55 -8.90 -0.05
CA LEU A 35 16.91 -9.08 -1.37
C LEU A 35 15.81 -10.15 -1.34
N ASP A 36 15.50 -10.67 -0.14
CA ASP A 36 14.47 -11.69 0.04
C ASP A 36 13.07 -11.07 -0.13
N ARG A 37 12.37 -11.53 -1.16
CA ARG A 37 11.01 -11.12 -1.45
C ARG A 37 10.01 -11.45 -0.32
N THR A 38 10.32 -12.43 0.52
CA THR A 38 9.49 -12.78 1.68
C THR A 38 9.53 -11.68 2.74
N GLU A 39 10.70 -11.08 2.97
CA GLU A 39 10.83 -9.92 3.87
C GLU A 39 10.10 -8.69 3.31
N HIS A 40 10.22 -8.45 2.01
CA HIS A 40 9.47 -7.37 1.35
C HIS A 40 7.95 -7.57 1.50
N ALA A 41 7.46 -8.81 1.33
CA ALA A 41 6.05 -9.13 1.51
C ALA A 41 5.60 -8.88 2.96
N ARG A 42 6.37 -9.30 3.97
CA ARG A 42 6.09 -9.03 5.39
C ARG A 42 6.02 -7.54 5.70
N ALA A 43 6.95 -6.74 5.15
CA ALA A 43 6.91 -5.29 5.34
C ALA A 43 5.63 -4.67 4.78
N VAL A 44 5.18 -5.13 3.59
CA VAL A 44 3.92 -4.67 2.99
C VAL A 44 2.71 -5.15 3.81
N GLU A 45 2.71 -6.38 4.31
CA GLU A 45 1.66 -6.89 5.21
C GLU A 45 1.56 -6.09 6.50
N ALA A 46 2.69 -5.65 7.06
CA ALA A 46 2.73 -4.74 8.22
C ALA A 46 2.28 -3.29 7.89
N GLY A 47 2.06 -2.97 6.62
CA GLY A 47 1.55 -1.67 6.20
C GLY A 47 2.57 -0.71 5.60
N ALA A 48 3.74 -1.19 5.20
CA ALA A 48 4.69 -0.35 4.48
C ALA A 48 4.06 0.21 3.19
N ALA A 49 4.34 1.47 2.91
CA ALA A 49 3.91 2.16 1.69
C ALA A 49 4.92 2.00 0.55
N GLY A 50 6.14 1.58 0.87
CA GLY A 50 7.19 1.24 -0.08
C GLY A 50 8.35 0.52 0.60
N VAL A 51 9.13 -0.22 -0.18
CA VAL A 51 10.34 -0.93 0.29
C VAL A 51 11.49 -0.60 -0.65
N LEU A 52 12.63 -0.20 -0.10
CA LEU A 52 13.87 0.04 -0.85
C LEU A 52 15.04 -0.71 -0.22
N HIS A 53 16.02 -1.07 -1.03
CA HIS A 53 17.25 -1.65 -0.53
C HIS A 53 18.14 -0.57 0.12
N LYS A 54 18.84 -0.90 1.19
CA LYS A 54 19.75 0.03 1.91
C LYS A 54 20.91 0.58 1.06
N SER A 55 21.26 -0.11 -0.04
CA SER A 55 22.24 0.40 -1.01
C SER A 55 21.69 1.41 -2.00
N THR A 56 20.40 1.72 -1.93
CA THR A 56 19.78 2.76 -2.77
C THR A 56 20.40 4.10 -2.44
N ASP A 57 20.67 4.90 -3.47
CA ASP A 57 21.23 6.24 -3.33
C ASP A 57 20.34 7.14 -2.46
N VAL A 58 20.97 8.00 -1.65
CA VAL A 58 20.26 8.89 -0.74
C VAL A 58 19.27 9.80 -1.47
N ASP A 59 19.66 10.31 -2.64
CA ASP A 59 18.77 11.17 -3.44
C ASP A 59 17.51 10.40 -3.91
N ALA A 60 17.67 9.12 -4.26
CA ALA A 60 16.54 8.25 -4.63
C ALA A 60 15.64 7.94 -3.41
N ILE A 61 16.22 7.77 -2.20
CA ILE A 61 15.44 7.60 -0.97
C ILE A 61 14.63 8.85 -0.65
N LEU A 62 15.22 10.03 -0.80
CA LEU A 62 14.55 11.32 -0.58
C LEU A 62 13.41 11.52 -1.59
N ASP A 63 13.66 11.20 -2.86
CA ASP A 63 12.61 11.27 -3.90
C ASP A 63 11.46 10.31 -3.60
N ALA A 64 11.76 9.06 -3.27
CA ALA A 64 10.78 8.07 -2.85
C ALA A 64 9.94 8.54 -1.65
N THR A 65 10.58 9.15 -0.65
CA THR A 65 9.89 9.69 0.53
C THR A 65 8.92 10.82 0.14
N ARG A 66 9.31 11.69 -0.80
CA ARG A 66 8.46 12.77 -1.30
C ARG A 66 7.26 12.22 -2.06
N ARG A 67 7.49 11.27 -2.97
CA ARG A 67 6.45 10.62 -3.78
C ARG A 67 5.44 9.89 -2.90
N LEU A 68 5.87 9.16 -1.88
CA LEU A 68 4.98 8.57 -0.89
C LEU A 68 4.15 9.62 -0.13
N GLY A 69 4.74 10.76 0.21
CA GLY A 69 4.03 11.89 0.81
C GLY A 69 2.97 12.52 -0.12
N GLU A 70 3.13 12.36 -1.43
CA GLU A 70 2.15 12.77 -2.45
C GLU A 70 1.11 11.68 -2.77
N GLY A 71 1.22 10.52 -2.13
CA GLY A 71 0.33 9.39 -2.30
C GLY A 71 0.61 8.56 -3.54
N GLU A 72 1.85 8.56 -4.04
CA GLU A 72 2.29 7.64 -5.08
C GLU A 72 2.61 6.26 -4.50
N THR A 73 2.55 5.23 -5.34
CA THR A 73 3.01 3.88 -5.04
C THR A 73 4.41 3.69 -5.63
N LEU A 74 5.33 3.08 -4.87
CA LEU A 74 6.72 2.88 -5.32
C LEU A 74 6.99 1.47 -5.87
N LEU A 75 6.00 0.58 -5.85
CA LEU A 75 6.16 -0.76 -6.41
C LEU A 75 6.07 -0.75 -7.93
N SER A 76 6.97 -1.49 -8.56
CA SER A 76 6.84 -1.87 -9.96
C SER A 76 5.73 -2.92 -10.15
N GLU A 77 5.21 -3.06 -11.40
CA GLU A 77 4.22 -4.11 -11.72
C GLU A 77 4.71 -5.51 -11.34
N ASP A 78 6.00 -5.82 -11.60
CA ASP A 78 6.60 -7.11 -11.29
C ASP A 78 6.65 -7.39 -9.79
N GLU A 79 6.95 -6.40 -8.96
CA GLU A 79 6.94 -6.49 -7.50
C GLU A 79 5.52 -6.69 -6.98
N LEU A 80 4.55 -5.96 -7.51
CA LEU A 80 3.15 -6.14 -7.18
C LEU A 80 2.67 -7.55 -7.50
N ILE A 81 2.96 -8.06 -8.71
CA ILE A 81 2.59 -9.43 -9.11
C ILE A 81 3.26 -10.48 -8.21
N ALA A 82 4.52 -10.27 -7.83
CA ALA A 82 5.23 -11.17 -6.93
C ALA A 82 4.58 -11.21 -5.54
N LEU A 83 4.20 -10.06 -4.98
CA LEU A 83 3.47 -9.95 -3.72
C LEU A 83 2.10 -10.61 -3.78
N LEU A 84 1.37 -10.43 -4.88
CA LEU A 84 0.08 -11.08 -5.12
C LEU A 84 0.17 -12.61 -5.11
N ARG A 85 1.25 -13.18 -5.64
CA ARG A 85 1.48 -14.64 -5.65
C ARG A 85 1.82 -15.19 -4.26
N LEU A 86 2.54 -14.44 -3.45
CA LEU A 86 2.89 -14.84 -2.07
C LEU A 86 1.68 -14.80 -1.14
N ALA A 87 0.83 -13.78 -1.30
CA ALA A 87 -0.38 -13.59 -0.49
C ALA A 87 -1.51 -14.62 -0.79
N GLY A 88 -1.35 -15.51 -1.78
CA GLY A 88 -2.41 -16.40 -2.31
C GLY A 88 -2.77 -17.65 -1.49
N ARG A 89 -2.46 -17.79 -0.21
CA ARG A 89 -2.46 -19.12 0.45
C ARG A 89 -3.54 -19.44 1.49
N ASN A 90 -4.50 -18.58 1.83
CA ASN A 90 -5.49 -18.92 2.88
C ASN A 90 -6.95 -18.82 2.45
N ARG A 91 -7.68 -19.93 2.66
CA ARG A 91 -9.09 -20.11 2.27
C ARG A 91 -10.08 -19.41 3.22
N GLU A 92 -9.70 -19.18 4.48
CA GLU A 92 -10.52 -18.47 5.48
C GLU A 92 -10.55 -16.95 5.21
N GLU A 93 -9.43 -16.36 4.80
CA GLU A 93 -9.34 -14.97 4.35
C GLU A 93 -10.25 -14.67 3.15
N ALA A 94 -10.59 -15.66 2.33
CA ALA A 94 -11.44 -15.46 1.16
C ALA A 94 -12.92 -15.17 1.51
N VAL A 95 -13.39 -15.61 2.66
CA VAL A 95 -14.77 -15.35 3.12
C VAL A 95 -14.89 -13.93 3.68
N GLU A 96 -13.93 -13.51 4.51
CA GLU A 96 -13.88 -12.16 5.07
C GLU A 96 -13.64 -11.11 3.98
N ALA A 97 -12.76 -11.43 3.02
CA ALA A 97 -12.52 -10.58 1.86
C ALA A 97 -13.78 -10.33 1.04
N ARG A 98 -14.64 -11.33 0.85
CA ARG A 98 -15.90 -11.17 0.12
C ARG A 98 -16.83 -10.16 0.78
N ALA A 99 -17.00 -10.24 2.10
CA ALA A 99 -17.82 -9.29 2.84
C ALA A 99 -17.30 -7.85 2.74
N SER A 100 -15.98 -7.68 2.77
CA SER A 100 -15.32 -6.39 2.60
C SER A 100 -15.52 -5.82 1.19
N ILE A 101 -15.38 -6.65 0.18
CA ILE A 101 -15.58 -6.29 -1.24
C ILE A 101 -16.99 -5.79 -1.53
N GLU A 102 -18.01 -6.44 -0.94
CA GLU A 102 -19.41 -6.05 -1.11
C GLU A 102 -19.72 -4.65 -0.54
N GLN A 103 -18.90 -4.15 0.38
CA GLN A 103 -19.03 -2.81 0.95
C GLN A 103 -18.43 -1.71 0.07
N ILE A 104 -17.59 -2.05 -0.92
CA ILE A 104 -16.94 -1.09 -1.81
C ILE A 104 -17.96 -0.49 -2.77
N THR A 105 -18.14 0.82 -2.69
CA THR A 105 -19.06 1.55 -3.57
C THR A 105 -18.49 1.65 -5.00
N PRO A 106 -19.34 1.91 -6.02
CA PRO A 106 -18.89 2.13 -7.40
C PRO A 106 -17.82 3.23 -7.48
N ARG A 107 -17.96 4.31 -6.71
CA ARG A 107 -17.00 5.42 -6.69
C ARG A 107 -15.66 5.03 -6.09
N GLU A 108 -15.67 4.27 -5.03
CA GLU A 108 -14.44 3.73 -4.41
C GLU A 108 -13.73 2.74 -5.34
N LYS A 109 -14.50 1.96 -6.12
CA LYS A 109 -13.92 1.08 -7.14
C LYS A 109 -13.23 1.86 -8.27
N GLU A 110 -13.81 3.00 -8.70
CA GLU A 110 -13.15 3.90 -9.66
C GLU A 110 -11.82 4.45 -9.09
N VAL A 111 -11.79 4.84 -7.81
CA VAL A 111 -10.57 5.31 -7.14
C VAL A 111 -9.52 4.19 -7.11
N LEU A 112 -9.89 2.97 -6.73
CA LEU A 112 -8.99 1.81 -6.73
C LEU A 112 -8.46 1.49 -8.14
N GLN A 113 -9.30 1.60 -9.19
CA GLN A 113 -8.85 1.38 -10.56
C GLN A 113 -7.82 2.43 -11.00
N LYS A 114 -8.03 3.70 -10.63
CA LYS A 114 -7.05 4.75 -10.92
C LYS A 114 -5.76 4.60 -10.12
N LEU A 115 -5.85 4.07 -8.91
CA LEU A 115 -4.69 3.66 -8.13
C LEU A 115 -3.91 2.53 -8.82
N ALA A 116 -4.60 1.54 -9.39
CA ALA A 116 -3.97 0.44 -10.13
C ALA A 116 -3.29 0.91 -11.44
N GLU A 117 -3.73 2.05 -11.98
CA GLU A 117 -3.08 2.74 -13.10
C GLU A 117 -1.82 3.54 -12.67
N GLY A 118 -1.42 3.50 -11.39
CA GLY A 118 -0.24 4.17 -10.85
C GLY A 118 -0.43 5.67 -10.58
N LEU A 119 -1.66 6.16 -10.55
CA LEU A 119 -1.93 7.58 -10.38
C LEU A 119 -1.79 8.03 -8.92
N SER A 120 -1.20 9.21 -8.70
CA SER A 120 -1.16 9.91 -7.41
C SER A 120 -2.54 10.44 -7.00
N ASN A 121 -2.71 10.84 -5.73
CA ASN A 121 -3.95 11.44 -5.21
C ASN A 121 -4.42 12.61 -6.05
N LYS A 122 -3.50 13.49 -6.46
CA LYS A 122 -3.81 14.65 -7.29
C LYS A 122 -4.33 14.27 -8.67
N GLU A 123 -3.70 13.26 -9.29
CA GLU A 123 -4.09 12.78 -10.61
C GLU A 123 -5.43 12.04 -10.57
N ILE A 124 -5.66 11.21 -9.53
CA ILE A 124 -6.95 10.54 -9.31
C ILE A 124 -8.06 11.59 -9.13
N ALA A 125 -7.85 12.57 -8.25
CA ALA A 125 -8.79 13.65 -8.00
C ALA A 125 -9.15 14.40 -9.30
N ALA A 126 -8.13 14.78 -10.10
CA ALA A 126 -8.33 15.44 -11.38
C ALA A 126 -9.07 14.55 -12.38
N ARG A 127 -8.70 13.26 -12.48
CA ARG A 127 -9.28 12.31 -13.43
C ARG A 127 -10.74 11.98 -13.12
N LEU A 128 -11.08 11.96 -11.82
CA LEU A 128 -12.42 11.66 -11.33
C LEU A 128 -13.26 12.92 -11.01
N HIS A 129 -12.77 14.12 -11.39
CA HIS A 129 -13.44 15.41 -11.18
C HIS A 129 -13.87 15.65 -9.72
N MET A 130 -12.96 15.42 -8.78
CA MET A 130 -13.17 15.68 -7.36
C MET A 130 -12.00 16.48 -6.76
N SER A 131 -12.17 16.99 -5.53
CA SER A 131 -11.05 17.60 -4.80
C SER A 131 -10.09 16.54 -4.26
N VAL A 132 -8.83 16.94 -4.01
CA VAL A 132 -7.84 16.04 -3.37
C VAL A 132 -8.30 15.58 -1.99
N ASP A 133 -8.97 16.43 -1.24
CA ASP A 133 -9.52 16.08 0.07
C ASP A 133 -10.66 15.06 -0.03
N THR A 134 -11.47 15.16 -1.10
CA THR A 134 -12.51 14.15 -1.38
C THR A 134 -11.88 12.80 -1.76
N GLU A 135 -10.82 12.81 -2.57
CA GLU A 135 -10.08 11.59 -2.90
C GLU A 135 -9.49 10.93 -1.63
N ARG A 136 -8.86 11.72 -0.75
CA ARG A 136 -8.34 11.22 0.53
C ARG A 136 -9.44 10.60 1.40
N THR A 137 -10.60 11.22 1.44
CA THR A 137 -11.76 10.68 2.16
C THR A 137 -12.21 9.34 1.58
N HIS A 138 -12.30 9.22 0.25
CA HIS A 138 -12.60 7.95 -0.40
C HIS A 138 -11.54 6.90 -0.09
N MET A 139 -10.25 7.25 -0.14
CA MET A 139 -9.16 6.33 0.17
C MET A 139 -9.25 5.85 1.63
N MET A 140 -9.46 6.72 2.61
CA MET A 140 -9.67 6.34 4.01
C MET A 140 -10.84 5.36 4.17
N ASN A 141 -11.97 5.64 3.51
CA ASN A 141 -13.13 4.74 3.56
C ASN A 141 -12.81 3.37 2.94
N ILE A 142 -12.06 3.34 1.84
CA ILE A 142 -11.58 2.10 1.21
C ILE A 142 -10.72 1.31 2.20
N LEU A 143 -9.71 1.95 2.82
CA LEU A 143 -8.82 1.30 3.78
C LEU A 143 -9.60 0.67 4.94
N ASN A 144 -10.54 1.41 5.52
CA ASN A 144 -11.39 0.95 6.61
C ASN A 144 -12.27 -0.24 6.19
N LYS A 145 -12.90 -0.18 5.00
CA LYS A 145 -13.78 -1.24 4.50
C LYS A 145 -13.04 -2.53 4.17
N LEU A 146 -11.82 -2.39 3.61
CA LEU A 146 -10.99 -3.53 3.26
C LEU A 146 -10.21 -4.10 4.46
N GLY A 147 -10.22 -3.41 5.62
CA GLY A 147 -9.44 -3.81 6.79
C GLY A 147 -7.93 -3.71 6.56
N VAL A 148 -7.50 -2.81 5.68
CA VAL A 148 -6.10 -2.62 5.32
C VAL A 148 -5.60 -1.24 5.76
N HIS A 149 -4.29 -1.11 5.86
CA HIS A 149 -3.69 0.04 6.53
C HIS A 149 -2.86 0.94 5.61
N SER A 150 -2.64 0.58 4.37
CA SER A 150 -1.95 1.44 3.42
C SER A 150 -2.58 1.37 2.04
N ARG A 151 -2.34 2.42 1.26
CA ARG A 151 -2.72 2.52 -0.14
C ARG A 151 -2.18 1.34 -0.96
N LEU A 152 -0.94 0.92 -0.64
CA LEU A 152 -0.32 -0.23 -1.26
C LEU A 152 -1.03 -1.54 -0.89
N GLN A 153 -1.36 -1.74 0.38
CA GLN A 153 -2.16 -2.90 0.80
C GLN A 153 -3.53 -2.92 0.12
N ALA A 154 -4.20 -1.76 -0.01
CA ALA A 154 -5.47 -1.67 -0.72
C ALA A 154 -5.33 -2.07 -2.20
N LEU A 155 -4.24 -1.65 -2.86
CA LEU A 155 -3.95 -2.04 -4.24
C LEU A 155 -3.71 -3.55 -4.36
N VAL A 156 -2.86 -4.13 -3.49
CA VAL A 156 -2.58 -5.57 -3.45
C VAL A 156 -3.87 -6.36 -3.21
N PHE A 157 -4.67 -5.93 -2.23
CA PHE A 157 -5.97 -6.55 -1.95
C PHE A 157 -6.91 -6.49 -3.16
N ALA A 158 -7.06 -5.31 -3.77
CA ALA A 158 -7.95 -5.10 -4.91
C ALA A 158 -7.55 -5.92 -6.13
N ALA A 159 -6.25 -6.01 -6.42
CA ALA A 159 -5.73 -6.82 -7.51
C ALA A 159 -5.88 -8.32 -7.25
N ARG A 160 -5.59 -8.78 -6.03
CA ARG A 160 -5.75 -10.18 -5.61
C ARG A 160 -7.18 -10.69 -5.76
N HIS A 161 -8.14 -9.84 -5.45
CA HIS A 161 -9.57 -10.19 -5.46
C HIS A 161 -10.31 -9.75 -6.74
N GLY A 162 -9.59 -9.31 -7.76
CA GLY A 162 -10.17 -8.94 -9.06
C GLY A 162 -11.09 -7.71 -9.02
N LEU A 163 -10.89 -6.82 -8.03
CA LEU A 163 -11.59 -5.53 -7.97
C LEU A 163 -11.08 -4.54 -9.00
N VAL A 164 -9.83 -4.69 -9.43
CA VAL A 164 -9.13 -3.84 -10.40
C VAL A 164 -8.39 -4.68 -11.43
N GLU A 165 -8.18 -4.10 -12.61
CA GLU A 165 -7.34 -4.66 -13.66
C GLU A 165 -5.97 -3.96 -13.63
N ILE A 166 -4.89 -4.73 -13.53
CA ILE A 166 -3.52 -4.26 -13.68
C ILE A 166 -3.15 -4.45 -15.15
N ARG A 167 -2.74 -3.37 -15.81
CA ARG A 167 -2.33 -3.37 -17.22
C ARG A 167 -0.85 -3.12 -17.34
#